data_3b4836bccb9e4c38ed488525a67c24f6
#
_entry.id   3b4836bccb9e4c38ed488525a67c24f6
#
_cell.length_a   1.000
_cell.length_b   1.000
_cell.length_c   1.000
_cell.angle_alpha   90.00
_cell.angle_beta   90.00
_cell.angle_gamma   90.00
#
_symmetry.space_group_name_H-M   'P 1'
#
loop_
_entity.id
_entity.type
_entity.pdbx_description
1 polymer ?
#
loop_
_entity_poly.entity_id
_entity_poly.type
_entity_poly.pdbx_seq_one_letter_code
_entity_poly.pdbx_strand_id
1 'polypeptide(L)'
;NKFRKAYPDYEYRPLTKDMIPECIAVEENWRTVTKDDAEETEELSEELRSMTRVFDLWDEIGATGGTIWVGGKLIAFTFGCPVTDKVFDVCVEKADTAYEGAFSIINQEFARHLPEQYEYMNREEDLGLEGLRYAKLSYKPDILLEKSVVMEKYPLAQEETQEQIKEETIALWRNTFHDPEPFIRLYFSRVFKPEYNIICQMNQRTVAALQTLPYTLKYYDKEVRTAYISGVSVCEEYRKQNVGNNLMSQAHFRLYHKDVVFASLIPAEEWLYDWYARCGYTRNITCTPGPKEIDKMDFKTFDEWQRKKDCVLLHDEEGLEIIKEDNRLTLTLNPTEQQETKDIPAMIRVINAEKALELYAQRHPERTENIRVYDDSDIPMNNTYFQIKRGHVVRTNRPLPDTHSLTIAELADYIFKDDSLEMNLMLN
;
A
#
# COMPACT_ATOMS: atom_id res chain seq x y z
N ASN A 1 18.70 -39.91 11.48
CA ASN A 1 17.92 -39.09 10.58
C ASN A 1 16.89 -39.97 9.83
N LYS A 2 15.60 -39.75 10.06
CA LYS A 2 14.50 -40.56 9.47
C LYS A 2 14.51 -40.46 7.93
N PHE A 3 14.70 -39.28 7.36
CA PHE A 3 14.71 -39.04 5.93
C PHE A 3 15.77 -39.90 5.19
N ARG A 4 17.00 -39.91 5.68
CA ARG A 4 18.10 -40.70 5.07
C ARG A 4 17.88 -42.22 5.11
N LYS A 5 17.09 -42.70 6.09
CA LYS A 5 16.68 -44.12 6.17
C LYS A 5 15.58 -44.45 5.17
N ALA A 6 14.65 -43.52 4.97
CA ALA A 6 13.54 -43.70 4.05
C ALA A 6 13.96 -43.53 2.58
N TYR A 7 14.89 -42.62 2.33
CA TYR A 7 15.35 -42.25 0.98
C TYR A 7 16.87 -42.29 0.92
N PRO A 8 17.51 -43.48 0.93
CA PRO A 8 18.99 -43.59 0.99
C PRO A 8 19.68 -43.05 -0.24
N ASP A 9 19.00 -43.05 -1.40
CA ASP A 9 19.52 -42.61 -2.70
C ASP A 9 19.14 -41.17 -3.05
N TYR A 10 18.80 -40.33 -2.03
CA TYR A 10 18.55 -38.91 -2.30
C TYR A 10 19.81 -38.19 -2.75
N GLU A 11 19.65 -37.18 -3.57
CA GLU A 11 20.75 -36.34 -4.06
C GLU A 11 20.58 -34.91 -3.61
N TYR A 12 21.65 -34.30 -3.13
CA TYR A 12 21.74 -32.84 -3.01
C TYR A 12 22.40 -32.27 -4.25
N ARG A 13 21.81 -31.21 -4.81
CA ARG A 13 22.38 -30.47 -5.94
C ARG A 13 22.33 -28.96 -5.65
N PRO A 14 23.40 -28.19 -5.99
CA PRO A 14 23.29 -26.73 -6.00
C PRO A 14 22.14 -26.29 -6.90
N LEU A 15 21.40 -25.28 -6.47
CA LEU A 15 20.30 -24.72 -7.25
C LEU A 15 20.86 -23.90 -8.40
N THR A 16 20.41 -24.21 -9.61
CA THR A 16 20.77 -23.50 -10.85
C THR A 16 19.52 -22.95 -11.54
N LYS A 17 19.66 -21.94 -12.40
CA LYS A 17 18.52 -21.25 -13.03
C LYS A 17 17.60 -22.15 -13.86
N ASP A 18 18.13 -23.24 -14.40
CA ASP A 18 17.34 -24.23 -15.14
C ASP A 18 16.41 -25.06 -14.25
N MET A 19 16.64 -25.09 -12.93
CA MET A 19 15.79 -25.77 -11.94
C MET A 19 14.65 -24.88 -11.39
N ILE A 20 14.58 -23.61 -11.77
CA ILE A 20 13.55 -22.68 -11.28
C ILE A 20 12.13 -23.18 -11.55
N PRO A 21 11.78 -23.73 -12.73
CA PRO A 21 10.45 -24.26 -12.97
C PRO A 21 10.03 -25.35 -11.97
N GLU A 22 10.96 -26.26 -11.62
CA GLU A 22 10.72 -27.33 -10.65
C GLU A 22 10.60 -26.77 -9.22
N CYS A 23 11.35 -25.73 -8.87
CA CYS A 23 11.20 -25.03 -7.59
C CYS A 23 9.81 -24.38 -7.46
N ILE A 24 9.33 -23.75 -8.51
CA ILE A 24 7.98 -23.17 -8.56
C ILE A 24 6.92 -24.28 -8.40
N ALA A 25 7.09 -25.41 -9.06
CA ALA A 25 6.16 -26.53 -8.93
C ALA A 25 6.12 -27.11 -7.51
N VAL A 26 7.23 -27.17 -6.78
CA VAL A 26 7.27 -27.56 -5.35
C VAL A 26 6.53 -26.56 -4.50
N GLU A 27 6.70 -25.26 -4.74
CA GLU A 27 6.00 -24.19 -4.03
C GLU A 27 4.48 -24.26 -4.27
N GLU A 28 4.06 -24.39 -5.52
CA GLU A 28 2.64 -24.52 -5.89
C GLU A 28 1.98 -25.75 -5.24
N ASN A 29 2.71 -26.88 -5.20
CA ASN A 29 2.23 -28.09 -4.53
C ASN A 29 2.11 -27.88 -3.01
N TRP A 30 3.10 -27.28 -2.37
CA TRP A 30 3.08 -26.95 -0.95
C TRP A 30 1.90 -26.05 -0.61
N ARG A 31 1.63 -25.03 -1.42
CA ARG A 31 0.52 -24.09 -1.26
C ARG A 31 -0.85 -24.77 -1.38
N THR A 32 -1.02 -25.72 -2.32
CA THR A 32 -2.28 -26.44 -2.50
C THR A 32 -2.61 -27.36 -1.33
N VAL A 33 -1.60 -27.87 -0.62
CA VAL A 33 -1.78 -28.81 0.50
C VAL A 33 -2.04 -28.08 1.84
N THR A 34 -1.54 -26.84 1.97
CA THR A 34 -1.64 -26.03 3.22
C THR A 34 -2.85 -25.10 3.27
N LYS A 35 -3.72 -25.09 2.25
CA LYS A 35 -4.88 -24.19 2.19
C LYS A 35 -5.98 -24.61 3.18
N ASP A 36 -6.22 -23.75 4.19
CA ASP A 36 -7.45 -23.79 5.00
C ASP A 36 -8.16 -22.43 5.18
N ASP A 37 -7.55 -21.26 4.90
CA ASP A 37 -8.18 -19.93 5.08
C ASP A 37 -7.90 -18.92 3.96
N ALA A 38 -8.88 -18.04 3.68
CA ALA A 38 -8.83 -17.07 2.58
C ALA A 38 -7.84 -15.90 2.80
N GLU A 39 -7.49 -15.57 4.05
CA GLU A 39 -6.48 -14.54 4.38
C GLU A 39 -5.04 -15.01 4.10
N GLU A 40 -4.74 -16.28 4.30
CA GLU A 40 -3.45 -16.89 3.95
C GLU A 40 -3.15 -16.86 2.43
N THR A 41 -4.17 -16.74 1.58
CA THR A 41 -3.98 -16.74 0.12
C THR A 41 -3.32 -15.48 -0.42
N GLU A 42 -3.43 -14.33 0.23
CA GLU A 42 -2.81 -13.07 -0.22
C GLU A 42 -1.33 -13.01 0.15
N GLU A 43 -0.97 -13.35 1.40
CA GLU A 43 0.42 -13.44 1.86
C GLU A 43 1.23 -14.48 1.06
N LEU A 44 0.64 -15.65 0.78
CA LEU A 44 1.27 -16.70 -0.02
C LEU A 44 1.46 -16.29 -1.49
N SER A 45 0.61 -15.43 -2.03
CA SER A 45 0.79 -14.86 -3.37
C SER A 45 1.92 -13.83 -3.41
N GLU A 46 2.12 -13.08 -2.34
CA GLU A 46 3.24 -12.13 -2.19
C GLU A 46 4.57 -12.86 -2.02
N GLU A 47 4.60 -13.96 -1.29
CA GLU A 47 5.79 -14.80 -1.16
C GLU A 47 6.25 -15.36 -2.51
N LEU A 48 5.32 -15.88 -3.32
CA LEU A 48 5.65 -16.37 -4.67
C LEU A 48 6.17 -15.25 -5.58
N ARG A 49 5.56 -14.06 -5.53
CA ARG A 49 6.03 -12.89 -6.27
C ARG A 49 7.45 -12.51 -5.85
N SER A 50 7.71 -12.48 -4.54
CA SER A 50 9.03 -12.15 -3.99
C SER A 50 10.07 -13.19 -4.40
N MET A 51 9.73 -14.47 -4.33
CA MET A 51 10.58 -15.56 -4.76
C MET A 51 10.93 -15.48 -6.27
N THR A 52 9.93 -15.22 -7.12
CA THR A 52 10.13 -15.04 -8.58
C THR A 52 11.06 -13.86 -8.85
N ARG A 53 10.95 -12.80 -8.08
CA ARG A 53 11.80 -11.62 -8.19
C ARG A 53 13.25 -11.90 -7.81
N VAL A 54 13.50 -12.73 -6.78
CA VAL A 54 14.83 -13.21 -6.42
C VAL A 54 15.42 -14.04 -7.56
N PHE A 55 14.66 -14.92 -8.18
CA PHE A 55 15.11 -15.70 -9.33
C PHE A 55 15.51 -14.84 -10.53
N ASP A 56 14.81 -13.73 -10.75
CA ASP A 56 15.15 -12.77 -11.81
C ASP A 56 16.48 -12.05 -11.54
N LEU A 57 16.76 -11.72 -10.27
CA LEU A 57 17.94 -10.97 -9.83
C LEU A 57 19.06 -11.86 -9.26
N TRP A 58 18.99 -13.17 -9.46
CA TRP A 58 19.82 -14.19 -8.83
C TRP A 58 21.30 -13.86 -8.79
N ASP A 59 21.87 -13.51 -9.94
CA ASP A 59 23.30 -13.22 -10.04
C ASP A 59 23.65 -11.84 -9.44
N GLU A 60 22.73 -10.88 -9.53
CA GLU A 60 22.95 -9.50 -9.09
C GLU A 60 23.01 -9.39 -7.57
N ILE A 61 22.19 -10.18 -6.88
CA ILE A 61 22.15 -10.21 -5.40
C ILE A 61 23.07 -11.26 -4.78
N GLY A 62 23.78 -12.03 -5.62
CA GLY A 62 24.66 -13.11 -5.15
C GLY A 62 23.90 -14.26 -4.50
N ALA A 63 22.67 -14.54 -4.96
CA ALA A 63 21.86 -15.61 -4.40
C ALA A 63 22.54 -16.98 -4.59
N THR A 64 22.41 -17.83 -3.58
CA THR A 64 22.90 -19.20 -3.58
C THR A 64 21.83 -20.11 -3.01
N GLY A 65 21.66 -21.29 -3.59
CA GLY A 65 20.63 -22.24 -3.18
C GLY A 65 21.03 -23.69 -3.33
N GLY A 66 20.19 -24.55 -2.80
CA GLY A 66 20.34 -26.00 -2.89
C GLY A 66 19.00 -26.71 -3.07
N THR A 67 19.07 -27.92 -3.59
CA THR A 67 17.90 -28.76 -3.90
C THR A 67 18.09 -30.18 -3.42
N ILE A 68 17.00 -30.85 -3.04
CA ILE A 68 16.97 -32.30 -2.74
C ILE A 68 16.15 -33.02 -3.79
N TRP A 69 16.69 -34.09 -4.31
CA TRP A 69 16.10 -34.93 -5.32
C TRP A 69 15.90 -36.36 -4.81
N VAL A 70 14.76 -36.96 -5.10
CA VAL A 70 14.43 -38.34 -4.80
C VAL A 70 13.82 -39.00 -6.04
N GLY A 71 14.42 -40.06 -6.55
CA GLY A 71 13.95 -40.75 -7.74
C GLY A 71 13.84 -39.86 -9.00
N GLY A 72 14.71 -38.87 -9.13
CA GLY A 72 14.73 -37.93 -10.23
C GLY A 72 13.72 -36.77 -10.12
N LYS A 73 12.96 -36.68 -9.03
CA LYS A 73 12.02 -35.58 -8.73
C LYS A 73 12.65 -34.61 -7.71
N LEU A 74 12.60 -33.29 -7.97
CA LEU A 74 12.92 -32.27 -7.00
C LEU A 74 11.82 -32.26 -5.92
N ILE A 75 12.19 -32.44 -4.65
CA ILE A 75 11.22 -32.54 -3.54
C ILE A 75 11.41 -31.45 -2.47
N ALA A 76 12.57 -30.77 -2.47
CA ALA A 76 12.81 -29.64 -1.58
C ALA A 76 13.86 -28.71 -2.17
N PHE A 77 13.74 -27.42 -1.87
CA PHE A 77 14.75 -26.43 -2.22
C PHE A 77 14.86 -25.36 -1.14
N THR A 78 15.98 -24.68 -1.14
CA THR A 78 16.25 -23.51 -0.31
C THR A 78 17.16 -22.56 -1.05
N PHE A 79 17.05 -21.28 -0.75
CA PHE A 79 18.00 -20.28 -1.21
C PHE A 79 18.05 -19.07 -0.28
N GLY A 80 19.10 -18.28 -0.45
CA GLY A 80 19.31 -17.06 0.29
C GLY A 80 20.44 -16.24 -0.30
N CYS A 81 20.88 -15.24 0.45
CA CYS A 81 21.96 -14.34 0.03
C CYS A 81 22.88 -13.97 1.20
N PRO A 82 24.10 -13.48 0.90
CA PRO A 82 25.01 -12.98 1.91
C PRO A 82 24.45 -11.70 2.55
N VAL A 83 24.48 -11.61 3.87
CA VAL A 83 24.21 -10.38 4.63
C VAL A 83 25.53 -9.67 4.97
N THR A 84 26.54 -10.45 5.32
CA THR A 84 27.90 -9.99 5.52
C THR A 84 28.88 -11.04 4.98
N ASP A 85 30.16 -10.78 5.08
CA ASP A 85 31.22 -11.75 4.73
C ASP A 85 31.17 -13.03 5.60
N LYS A 86 30.51 -13.00 6.76
CA LYS A 86 30.41 -14.09 7.73
C LYS A 86 29.00 -14.63 7.97
N VAL A 87 27.98 -13.92 7.53
CA VAL A 87 26.56 -14.26 7.78
C VAL A 87 25.84 -14.47 6.47
N PHE A 88 25.25 -15.63 6.31
CA PHE A 88 24.38 -15.97 5.18
C PHE A 88 22.92 -16.02 5.66
N ASP A 89 22.00 -15.40 4.93
CA ASP A 89 20.58 -15.40 5.22
C ASP A 89 19.84 -16.42 4.35
N VAL A 90 19.04 -17.28 4.97
CA VAL A 90 18.17 -18.24 4.29
C VAL A 90 16.78 -17.61 4.16
N CYS A 91 16.50 -17.07 2.97
CA CYS A 91 15.27 -16.33 2.69
C CYS A 91 14.07 -17.26 2.40
N VAL A 92 14.31 -18.40 1.74
CA VAL A 92 13.24 -19.32 1.38
C VAL A 92 13.68 -20.77 1.63
N GLU A 93 12.77 -21.57 2.22
CA GLU A 93 12.92 -23.01 2.37
C GLU A 93 11.57 -23.69 2.13
N LYS A 94 11.46 -24.52 1.10
CA LYS A 94 10.22 -25.21 0.70
C LYS A 94 10.46 -26.69 0.47
N ALA A 95 9.47 -27.50 0.82
CA ALA A 95 9.55 -28.94 0.62
C ALA A 95 8.16 -29.54 0.38
N ASP A 96 8.13 -30.60 -0.41
CA ASP A 96 6.96 -31.46 -0.59
C ASP A 96 6.68 -32.21 0.73
N THR A 97 5.56 -31.92 1.37
CA THR A 97 5.17 -32.48 2.67
C THR A 97 4.90 -33.97 2.65
N ALA A 98 4.72 -34.59 1.46
CA ALA A 98 4.60 -36.02 1.32
C ALA A 98 5.90 -36.77 1.68
N TYR A 99 7.06 -36.06 1.74
CA TYR A 99 8.35 -36.64 2.09
C TYR A 99 8.73 -36.25 3.54
N GLU A 100 8.43 -37.12 4.52
CA GLU A 100 8.71 -36.85 5.94
C GLU A 100 10.19 -36.51 6.19
N GLY A 101 10.43 -35.32 6.73
CA GLY A 101 11.77 -34.82 7.04
C GLY A 101 12.46 -34.09 5.89
N ALA A 102 11.77 -33.78 4.79
CA ALA A 102 12.33 -33.06 3.64
C ALA A 102 12.83 -31.67 4.04
N PHE A 103 12.12 -30.89 4.86
CA PHE A 103 12.59 -29.62 5.42
C PHE A 103 13.89 -29.75 6.21
N SER A 104 13.97 -30.78 7.06
CA SER A 104 15.18 -30.98 7.87
C SER A 104 16.41 -31.40 7.05
N ILE A 105 16.22 -32.18 5.97
CA ILE A 105 17.35 -32.62 5.16
C ILE A 105 17.85 -31.49 4.25
N ILE A 106 16.96 -30.69 3.63
CA ILE A 106 17.40 -29.57 2.79
C ILE A 106 18.18 -28.55 3.62
N ASN A 107 17.67 -28.21 4.80
CA ASN A 107 18.37 -27.31 5.72
C ASN A 107 19.77 -27.84 6.09
N GLN A 108 19.88 -29.12 6.47
CA GLN A 108 21.14 -29.71 6.86
C GLN A 108 22.15 -29.80 5.72
N GLU A 109 21.68 -30.21 4.52
CA GLU A 109 22.58 -30.34 3.38
C GLU A 109 23.02 -28.96 2.86
N PHE A 110 22.11 -28.00 2.83
CA PHE A 110 22.47 -26.64 2.42
C PHE A 110 23.51 -26.03 3.36
N ALA A 111 23.30 -26.11 4.67
CA ALA A 111 24.29 -25.63 5.65
C ALA A 111 25.68 -26.28 5.48
N ARG A 112 25.74 -27.54 5.06
CA ARG A 112 27.02 -28.25 4.81
C ARG A 112 27.73 -27.84 3.52
N HIS A 113 26.99 -27.31 2.59
CA HIS A 113 27.51 -26.93 1.27
C HIS A 113 27.69 -25.42 1.11
N LEU A 114 27.33 -24.63 2.13
CA LEU A 114 27.67 -23.21 2.17
C LEU A 114 29.21 -23.03 2.22
N PRO A 115 29.75 -22.01 1.56
CA PRO A 115 31.16 -21.65 1.66
C PRO A 115 31.63 -21.50 3.12
N GLU A 116 32.83 -21.98 3.44
CA GLU A 116 33.41 -21.98 4.80
C GLU A 116 33.58 -20.56 5.41
N GLN A 117 33.51 -19.53 4.60
CA GLN A 117 33.57 -18.14 5.08
C GLN A 117 32.38 -17.78 5.96
N TYR A 118 31.21 -18.42 5.77
CA TYR A 118 30.03 -18.12 6.55
C TYR A 118 30.07 -18.89 7.89
N GLU A 119 30.26 -18.13 8.96
CA GLU A 119 30.27 -18.66 10.31
C GLU A 119 28.84 -18.85 10.88
N TYR A 120 27.89 -18.06 10.38
CA TYR A 120 26.49 -18.06 10.81
C TYR A 120 25.53 -18.15 9.63
N MET A 121 24.46 -18.92 9.84
CA MET A 121 23.31 -19.00 8.97
C MET A 121 22.10 -18.40 9.70
N ASN A 122 21.64 -17.23 9.23
CA ASN A 122 20.41 -16.62 9.72
C ASN A 122 19.21 -17.33 9.09
N ARG A 123 18.15 -17.51 9.86
CA ARG A 123 16.90 -18.17 9.40
C ARG A 123 15.69 -17.29 9.61
N GLU A 124 15.90 -16.01 9.64
CA GLU A 124 14.87 -14.99 9.81
C GLU A 124 13.95 -15.19 11.03
N GLU A 125 12.83 -14.48 11.07
CA GLU A 125 11.88 -14.52 12.16
C GLU A 125 10.82 -15.60 12.00
N ASP A 126 10.09 -15.88 13.09
CA ASP A 126 9.01 -16.87 13.14
C ASP A 126 7.61 -16.28 12.87
N LEU A 127 7.53 -14.99 12.52
CA LEU A 127 6.30 -14.25 12.24
C LEU A 127 5.21 -14.37 13.34
N GLY A 128 5.60 -14.80 14.56
CA GLY A 128 4.67 -15.05 15.66
C GLY A 128 3.91 -16.39 15.56
N LEU A 129 4.18 -17.21 14.54
CA LEU A 129 3.53 -18.51 14.33
C LEU A 129 4.16 -19.59 15.22
N GLU A 130 3.37 -20.20 16.12
CA GLU A 130 3.86 -21.20 17.08
C GLU A 130 4.56 -22.40 16.42
N GLY A 131 4.00 -22.91 15.32
CA GLY A 131 4.56 -24.04 14.57
C GLY A 131 5.93 -23.71 13.98
N LEU A 132 6.07 -22.50 13.39
CA LEU A 132 7.33 -22.03 12.81
C LEU A 132 8.38 -21.76 13.92
N ARG A 133 7.96 -21.16 15.03
CA ARG A 133 8.81 -20.96 16.21
C ARG A 133 9.34 -22.29 16.76
N TYR A 134 8.46 -23.28 16.93
CA TYR A 134 8.84 -24.60 17.37
C TYR A 134 9.85 -25.26 16.41
N ALA A 135 9.61 -25.18 15.11
CA ALA A 135 10.52 -25.71 14.09
C ALA A 135 11.90 -25.04 14.18
N LYS A 136 11.96 -23.70 14.24
CA LYS A 136 13.24 -22.96 14.32
C LYS A 136 13.99 -23.24 15.64
N LEU A 137 13.31 -23.26 16.77
CA LEU A 137 13.92 -23.60 18.07
C LEU A 137 14.39 -25.06 18.15
N SER A 138 13.79 -25.99 17.40
CA SER A 138 14.22 -27.38 17.35
C SER A 138 15.64 -27.59 16.81
N TYR A 139 16.15 -26.61 16.04
CA TYR A 139 17.54 -26.59 15.56
C TYR A 139 18.54 -26.13 16.61
N LYS A 140 18.07 -25.71 17.80
CA LYS A 140 18.90 -25.20 18.92
C LYS A 140 19.84 -24.07 18.46
N PRO A 141 19.28 -22.93 18.04
CA PRO A 141 20.08 -21.81 17.55
C PRO A 141 21.11 -21.35 18.62
N ASP A 142 22.31 -21.03 18.18
CA ASP A 142 23.36 -20.50 19.06
C ASP A 142 23.05 -19.05 19.50
N ILE A 143 22.39 -18.30 18.61
CA ILE A 143 22.02 -16.90 18.82
C ILE A 143 20.54 -16.71 18.49
N LEU A 144 19.78 -16.18 19.46
CA LEU A 144 18.45 -15.60 19.23
C LEU A 144 18.63 -14.10 19.13
N LEU A 145 18.61 -13.60 17.87
CA LEU A 145 18.79 -12.18 17.63
C LEU A 145 17.51 -11.43 17.97
N GLU A 146 17.60 -10.50 18.90
CA GLU A 146 16.52 -9.55 19.14
C GLU A 146 16.50 -8.51 18.02
N LYS A 147 15.44 -8.53 17.22
CA LYS A 147 15.21 -7.50 16.22
C LYS A 147 14.57 -6.30 16.86
N SER A 148 15.15 -5.12 16.61
CA SER A 148 14.56 -3.85 17.00
C SER A 148 14.17 -3.07 15.77
N VAL A 149 12.96 -2.59 15.71
CA VAL A 149 12.54 -1.63 14.71
C VAL A 149 13.04 -0.26 15.15
N VAL A 150 14.05 0.27 14.45
CA VAL A 150 14.46 1.66 14.64
C VAL A 150 13.49 2.50 13.83
N MET A 151 12.52 3.06 14.51
CA MET A 151 11.72 4.15 13.96
C MET A 151 12.37 5.45 14.41
N GLU A 152 12.44 6.44 13.48
CA GLU A 152 12.71 7.80 13.92
C GLU A 152 11.67 8.12 14.98
N LYS A 153 12.12 8.25 16.22
CA LYS A 153 11.30 8.73 17.30
C LYS A 153 11.09 10.22 17.04
N TYR A 154 10.12 10.55 16.21
CA TYR A 154 9.37 11.76 16.52
C TYR A 154 9.01 11.59 17.99
N PRO A 155 9.41 12.52 18.88
CA PRO A 155 9.12 12.39 20.27
C PRO A 155 7.65 11.99 20.35
N LEU A 156 7.38 10.76 20.83
CA LEU A 156 6.02 10.34 21.12
C LEU A 156 5.51 11.45 22.00
N ALA A 157 4.69 12.30 21.40
CA ALA A 157 4.03 13.34 22.12
C ALA A 157 3.40 12.61 23.31
N GLN A 158 3.81 12.95 24.52
CA GLN A 158 3.03 12.62 25.70
C GLN A 158 1.58 13.01 25.40
N GLU A 159 0.58 12.42 26.04
CA GLU A 159 -0.84 12.77 25.73
C GLU A 159 -1.10 14.28 25.69
N GLU A 160 -0.40 15.06 26.52
CA GLU A 160 -0.35 16.52 26.47
C GLU A 160 0.11 17.10 25.12
N THR A 161 1.02 16.44 24.43
CA THR A 161 1.55 16.91 23.14
C THR A 161 0.62 16.63 21.97
N GLN A 162 -0.28 15.66 22.04
CA GLN A 162 -1.29 15.44 20.98
C GLN A 162 -2.37 16.55 21.01
N GLU A 163 -2.78 16.99 22.18
CA GLU A 163 -3.69 18.12 22.30
C GLU A 163 -3.04 19.42 21.82
N GLN A 164 -1.78 19.65 22.17
CA GLN A 164 -1.01 20.79 21.66
C GLN A 164 -0.88 20.75 20.13
N ILE A 165 -0.56 19.60 19.54
CA ILE A 165 -0.50 19.43 18.06
C ILE A 165 -1.86 19.73 17.44
N LYS A 166 -2.94 19.28 18.05
CA LYS A 166 -4.29 19.58 17.60
C LYS A 166 -4.60 21.08 17.64
N GLU A 167 -4.28 21.75 18.76
CA GLU A 167 -4.44 23.21 18.89
C GLU A 167 -3.62 23.98 17.86
N GLU A 168 -2.38 23.58 17.64
CA GLU A 168 -1.49 24.18 16.61
C GLU A 168 -2.06 23.93 15.19
N THR A 169 -2.60 22.73 14.93
CA THR A 169 -3.27 22.43 13.66
C THR A 169 -4.52 23.28 13.47
N ILE A 170 -5.32 23.49 14.51
CA ILE A 170 -6.48 24.41 14.50
C ILE A 170 -6.03 25.84 14.19
N ALA A 171 -4.95 26.29 14.80
CA ALA A 171 -4.40 27.62 14.56
C ALA A 171 -3.92 27.79 13.11
N LEU A 172 -3.24 26.78 12.55
CA LEU A 172 -2.86 26.73 11.13
C LEU A 172 -4.09 26.81 10.21
N TRP A 173 -5.10 26.02 10.48
CA TRP A 173 -6.35 26.01 9.72
C TRP A 173 -7.01 27.40 9.72
N ARG A 174 -7.21 27.97 10.89
CA ARG A 174 -7.82 29.30 11.09
C ARG A 174 -7.08 30.40 10.31
N ASN A 175 -5.76 30.36 10.31
CA ASN A 175 -4.91 31.35 9.63
C ASN A 175 -4.85 31.12 8.10
N THR A 176 -5.12 29.93 7.63
CA THR A 176 -5.00 29.58 6.20
C THR A 176 -6.33 29.73 5.46
N PHE A 177 -7.42 29.21 6.03
CA PHE A 177 -8.71 29.11 5.35
C PHE A 177 -9.70 30.19 5.73
N HIS A 178 -9.54 30.78 6.92
CA HIS A 178 -10.43 31.82 7.45
C HIS A 178 -11.89 31.36 7.61
N ASP A 179 -12.11 30.06 7.76
CA ASP A 179 -13.43 29.49 7.96
C ASP A 179 -14.13 30.01 9.22
N PRO A 180 -15.46 30.02 9.25
CA PRO A 180 -16.21 30.40 10.45
C PRO A 180 -15.89 29.49 11.65
N GLU A 181 -15.73 30.08 12.83
CA GLU A 181 -15.37 29.35 14.05
C GLU A 181 -16.31 28.16 14.36
N PRO A 182 -17.65 28.23 14.10
CA PRO A 182 -18.52 27.07 14.26
C PRO A 182 -18.18 25.90 13.34
N PHE A 183 -17.75 26.16 12.09
CA PHE A 183 -17.30 25.13 11.16
C PHE A 183 -15.98 24.49 11.64
N ILE A 184 -15.00 25.30 12.06
CA ILE A 184 -13.74 24.81 12.62
C ILE A 184 -14.01 23.88 13.82
N ARG A 185 -14.93 24.24 14.71
CA ARG A 185 -15.33 23.39 15.85
C ARG A 185 -15.96 22.08 15.39
N LEU A 186 -16.87 22.14 14.43
CA LEU A 186 -17.48 20.95 13.85
C LEU A 186 -16.42 20.01 13.31
N TYR A 187 -15.56 20.52 12.44
CA TYR A 187 -14.50 19.73 11.80
C TYR A 187 -13.57 19.07 12.83
N PHE A 188 -13.01 19.85 13.75
CA PHE A 188 -12.04 19.33 14.73
C PHE A 188 -12.67 18.51 15.87
N SER A 189 -13.98 18.52 16.04
CA SER A 189 -14.67 17.63 16.98
C SER A 189 -15.17 16.34 16.35
N ARG A 190 -15.52 16.33 15.05
CA ARG A 190 -16.17 15.22 14.41
C ARG A 190 -15.29 14.52 13.36
N VAL A 191 -14.50 15.26 12.61
CA VAL A 191 -13.73 14.78 11.46
C VAL A 191 -12.26 14.52 11.81
N PHE A 192 -11.65 15.46 12.53
CA PHE A 192 -10.24 15.37 12.90
C PHE A 192 -9.97 14.15 13.79
N LYS A 193 -8.99 13.33 13.38
CA LYS A 193 -8.40 12.27 14.22
C LYS A 193 -6.88 12.36 14.14
N PRO A 194 -6.17 12.24 15.28
CA PRO A 194 -4.69 12.32 15.30
C PRO A 194 -4.00 11.38 14.32
N GLU A 195 -4.54 10.18 14.10
CA GLU A 195 -3.99 9.16 13.18
C GLU A 195 -4.08 9.53 11.69
N TYR A 196 -4.92 10.52 11.35
CA TYR A 196 -5.05 11.05 9.98
C TYR A 196 -4.24 12.34 9.79
N ASN A 197 -3.73 12.91 10.88
CA ASN A 197 -2.97 14.16 10.85
C ASN A 197 -1.51 13.89 10.44
N ILE A 198 -1.08 14.48 9.34
CA ILE A 198 0.32 14.54 8.92
C ILE A 198 0.83 15.93 9.22
N ILE A 199 1.93 16.04 9.93
CA ILE A 199 2.47 17.31 10.36
C ILE A 199 3.96 17.45 10.00
N CYS A 200 4.38 18.70 9.82
CA CYS A 200 5.78 19.08 9.82
C CYS A 200 6.03 19.98 11.04
N GLN A 201 7.03 19.64 11.83
CA GLN A 201 7.42 20.42 13.00
C GLN A 201 8.80 21.03 12.80
N MET A 202 8.95 22.29 13.22
CA MET A 202 10.23 22.99 13.33
C MET A 202 10.32 23.67 14.70
N ASN A 203 11.41 23.45 15.40
CA ASN A 203 11.62 24.00 16.75
C ASN A 203 10.48 23.67 17.72
N GLN A 204 10.00 22.43 17.70
CA GLN A 204 8.89 21.92 18.55
C GLN A 204 7.54 22.62 18.31
N ARG A 205 7.35 23.24 17.16
CA ARG A 205 6.10 23.87 16.74
C ARG A 205 5.61 23.24 15.43
N THR A 206 4.34 22.96 15.33
CA THR A 206 3.72 22.52 14.08
C THR A 206 3.64 23.66 13.08
N VAL A 207 4.42 23.58 12.00
CA VAL A 207 4.52 24.62 10.98
C VAL A 207 3.75 24.28 9.71
N ALA A 208 3.37 23.02 9.54
CA ALA A 208 2.49 22.58 8.45
C ALA A 208 1.69 21.35 8.88
N ALA A 209 0.49 21.22 8.35
CA ALA A 209 -0.39 20.10 8.62
C ALA A 209 -1.30 19.80 7.41
N LEU A 210 -1.75 18.55 7.31
CA LEU A 210 -2.85 18.09 6.46
C LEU A 210 -3.55 16.89 7.10
N GLN A 211 -4.77 16.59 6.66
CA GLN A 211 -5.51 15.40 7.06
C GLN A 211 -5.62 14.41 5.89
N THR A 212 -5.39 13.12 6.16
CA THR A 212 -5.61 12.02 5.21
C THR A 212 -6.88 11.26 5.60
N LEU A 213 -8.04 11.79 5.25
CA LEU A 213 -9.33 11.21 5.65
C LEU A 213 -9.61 9.94 4.86
N PRO A 214 -9.92 8.80 5.52
CA PRO A 214 -10.21 7.55 4.84
C PRO A 214 -11.58 7.62 4.17
N TYR A 215 -11.63 7.17 2.91
CA TYR A 215 -12.84 6.99 2.13
C TYR A 215 -12.79 5.66 1.39
N THR A 216 -13.92 5.22 0.90
CA THR A 216 -14.05 4.10 -0.03
C THR A 216 -14.41 4.62 -1.42
N LEU A 217 -13.64 4.25 -2.43
CA LEU A 217 -14.02 4.46 -3.82
C LEU A 217 -14.75 3.22 -4.33
N LYS A 218 -16.02 3.40 -4.72
CA LYS A 218 -16.73 2.44 -5.56
C LYS A 218 -16.25 2.63 -7.00
N TYR A 219 -15.73 1.57 -7.59
CA TYR A 219 -15.36 1.49 -8.99
C TYR A 219 -16.11 0.31 -9.61
N TYR A 220 -17.26 0.58 -10.21
CA TYR A 220 -18.25 -0.40 -10.69
C TYR A 220 -18.70 -1.36 -9.59
N ASP A 221 -18.32 -2.64 -9.67
CA ASP A 221 -18.63 -3.70 -8.71
C ASP A 221 -17.57 -3.86 -7.60
N LYS A 222 -16.53 -3.06 -7.64
CA LYS A 222 -15.42 -3.11 -6.67
C LYS A 222 -15.43 -1.91 -5.74
N GLU A 223 -14.89 -2.12 -4.55
CA GLU A 223 -14.65 -1.07 -3.57
C GLU A 223 -13.19 -1.11 -3.13
N VAL A 224 -12.54 0.04 -3.14
CA VAL A 224 -11.13 0.17 -2.75
C VAL A 224 -10.91 1.31 -1.79
N ARG A 225 -9.89 1.16 -0.96
CA ARG A 225 -9.46 2.21 -0.02
C ARG A 225 -8.95 3.43 -0.79
N THR A 226 -9.48 4.57 -0.42
CA THR A 226 -9.12 5.88 -0.96
C THR A 226 -8.94 6.85 0.19
N ALA A 227 -8.17 7.90 0.00
CA ALA A 227 -8.05 8.98 0.96
C ALA A 227 -8.51 10.30 0.35
N TYR A 228 -9.15 11.15 1.15
CA TYR A 228 -9.36 12.55 0.83
C TYR A 228 -8.33 13.39 1.60
N ILE A 229 -7.56 14.20 0.88
CA ILE A 229 -6.58 15.11 1.46
C ILE A 229 -7.27 16.43 1.77
N SER A 230 -7.35 16.76 3.05
CA SER A 230 -8.03 17.95 3.54
C SER A 230 -7.09 18.84 4.35
N GLY A 231 -7.34 20.13 4.38
CA GLY A 231 -6.70 21.09 5.28
C GLY A 231 -5.20 21.27 5.09
N VAL A 232 -4.70 21.20 3.86
CA VAL A 232 -3.27 21.40 3.56
C VAL A 232 -2.87 22.84 3.88
N SER A 233 -2.13 23.03 4.95
CA SER A 233 -1.77 24.33 5.48
C SER A 233 -0.29 24.41 5.84
N VAL A 234 0.32 25.58 5.58
CA VAL A 234 1.73 25.87 5.89
C VAL A 234 1.80 27.28 6.47
N CYS A 235 2.47 27.45 7.62
CA CYS A 235 2.75 28.75 8.20
C CYS A 235 3.39 29.69 7.15
N GLU A 236 3.01 30.94 7.13
CA GLU A 236 3.43 31.91 6.11
C GLU A 236 4.96 32.03 6.01
N GLU A 237 5.64 32.06 7.15
CA GLU A 237 7.09 32.16 7.23
C GLU A 237 7.87 30.97 6.65
N TYR A 238 7.18 29.82 6.48
CA TYR A 238 7.76 28.57 5.92
C TYR A 238 7.27 28.26 4.50
N ARG A 239 6.41 29.12 3.92
CA ARG A 239 6.00 28.98 2.53
C ARG A 239 7.18 29.17 1.57
N LYS A 240 7.12 28.57 0.39
CA LYS A 240 8.18 28.59 -0.65
C LYS A 240 9.51 27.94 -0.21
N GLN A 241 9.54 27.22 0.91
CA GLN A 241 10.70 26.47 1.41
C GLN A 241 10.53 24.95 1.26
N ASN A 242 9.74 24.51 0.31
CA ASN A 242 9.44 23.10 0.01
C ASN A 242 8.70 22.33 1.11
N VAL A 243 8.26 22.97 2.20
CA VAL A 243 7.60 22.34 3.34
C VAL A 243 6.28 21.66 2.90
N GLY A 244 5.49 22.33 2.05
CA GLY A 244 4.25 21.77 1.54
C GLY A 244 4.47 20.52 0.68
N ASN A 245 5.47 20.51 -0.20
CA ASN A 245 5.80 19.33 -1.02
C ASN A 245 6.27 18.16 -0.14
N ASN A 246 7.12 18.43 0.85
CA ASN A 246 7.57 17.41 1.80
C ASN A 246 6.39 16.82 2.60
N LEU A 247 5.43 17.65 2.99
CA LEU A 247 4.23 17.21 3.70
C LEU A 247 3.37 16.29 2.83
N MET A 248 3.15 16.67 1.55
CA MET A 248 2.42 15.83 0.58
C MET A 248 3.15 14.51 0.31
N SER A 249 4.47 14.55 0.13
CA SER A 249 5.27 13.34 -0.08
C SER A 249 5.18 12.37 1.10
N GLN A 250 5.24 12.87 2.34
CA GLN A 250 5.02 12.05 3.54
C GLN A 250 3.61 11.45 3.58
N ALA A 251 2.59 12.22 3.20
CA ALA A 251 1.22 11.73 3.14
C ALA A 251 1.08 10.59 2.12
N HIS A 252 1.59 10.77 0.89
CA HIS A 252 1.54 9.77 -0.16
C HIS A 252 2.24 8.47 0.24
N PHE A 253 3.45 8.58 0.81
CA PHE A 253 4.20 7.43 1.29
C PHE A 253 3.46 6.67 2.41
N ARG A 254 2.88 7.38 3.39
CA ARG A 254 2.08 6.74 4.45
C ARG A 254 0.81 6.09 3.91
N LEU A 255 0.14 6.71 2.94
CA LEU A 255 -1.05 6.15 2.30
C LEU A 255 -0.73 4.86 1.54
N TYR A 256 0.40 4.82 0.84
CA TYR A 256 0.88 3.60 0.16
C TYR A 256 1.02 2.43 1.14
N HIS A 257 1.66 2.66 2.29
CA HIS A 257 1.84 1.63 3.33
C HIS A 257 0.55 1.30 4.12
N LYS A 258 -0.50 2.09 3.99
CA LYS A 258 -1.85 1.79 4.49
C LYS A 258 -2.74 1.14 3.44
N ASP A 259 -2.16 0.72 2.33
CA ASP A 259 -2.85 0.01 1.26
C ASP A 259 -3.94 0.83 0.55
N VAL A 260 -3.78 2.15 0.54
CA VAL A 260 -4.65 3.08 -0.16
C VAL A 260 -4.33 3.07 -1.65
N VAL A 261 -5.35 3.01 -2.51
CA VAL A 261 -5.18 2.95 -3.97
C VAL A 261 -5.13 4.33 -4.60
N PHE A 262 -5.99 5.25 -4.15
CA PHE A 262 -6.08 6.61 -4.69
C PHE A 262 -6.11 7.64 -3.56
N ALA A 263 -5.70 8.87 -3.88
CA ALA A 263 -5.92 10.04 -3.05
C ALA A 263 -6.61 11.13 -3.87
N SER A 264 -7.58 11.81 -3.30
CA SER A 264 -8.34 12.90 -3.93
C SER A 264 -8.32 14.16 -3.09
N LEU A 265 -8.57 15.29 -3.71
CA LEU A 265 -8.67 16.59 -3.04
C LEU A 265 -9.43 17.60 -3.92
N ILE A 266 -9.87 18.68 -3.31
CA ILE A 266 -10.42 19.85 -3.99
C ILE A 266 -9.50 21.03 -3.71
N PRO A 267 -8.84 21.60 -4.73
CA PRO A 267 -8.03 22.81 -4.54
C PRO A 267 -8.89 24.02 -4.18
N ALA A 268 -8.53 24.73 -3.12
CA ALA A 268 -9.28 25.92 -2.68
C ALA A 268 -9.13 27.11 -3.63
N GLU A 269 -8.05 27.19 -4.41
CA GLU A 269 -7.77 28.28 -5.34
C GLU A 269 -7.23 27.74 -6.68
N GLU A 270 -7.46 28.49 -7.78
CA GLU A 270 -7.09 28.06 -9.14
C GLU A 270 -5.59 27.76 -9.31
N TRP A 271 -4.70 28.54 -8.69
CA TRP A 271 -3.25 28.30 -8.79
C TRP A 271 -2.79 27.01 -8.10
N LEU A 272 -3.58 26.47 -7.16
CA LEU A 272 -3.27 25.22 -6.47
C LEU A 272 -3.40 23.99 -7.38
N TYR A 273 -4.22 24.07 -8.44
CA TYR A 273 -4.31 22.98 -9.42
C TYR A 273 -2.95 22.66 -10.04
N ASP A 274 -2.19 23.70 -10.41
CA ASP A 274 -0.85 23.52 -10.98
C ASP A 274 0.16 23.01 -9.93
N TRP A 275 -0.02 23.39 -8.67
CA TRP A 275 0.81 22.89 -7.60
C TRP A 275 0.55 21.41 -7.31
N TYR A 276 -0.72 21.01 -7.20
CA TYR A 276 -1.09 19.60 -6.99
C TYR A 276 -0.78 18.74 -8.23
N ALA A 277 -0.84 19.29 -9.43
CA ALA A 277 -0.40 18.57 -10.63
C ALA A 277 1.09 18.17 -10.53
N ARG A 278 1.96 19.04 -10.00
CA ARG A 278 3.36 18.70 -9.71
C ARG A 278 3.53 17.64 -8.61
N CYS A 279 2.53 17.47 -7.75
CA CYS A 279 2.47 16.38 -6.78
C CYS A 279 1.84 15.10 -7.37
N GLY A 280 1.63 15.01 -8.67
CA GLY A 280 1.11 13.82 -9.36
C GLY A 280 -0.42 13.69 -9.39
N TYR A 281 -1.16 14.76 -9.11
CA TYR A 281 -2.63 14.78 -9.23
C TYR A 281 -3.07 15.21 -10.62
N THR A 282 -4.24 14.71 -11.05
CA THR A 282 -4.91 15.10 -12.29
C THR A 282 -6.35 15.53 -12.03
N ARG A 283 -6.92 16.38 -12.94
CA ARG A 283 -8.29 16.91 -12.85
C ARG A 283 -9.32 15.91 -13.40
N ASN A 284 -9.31 14.68 -12.94
CA ASN A 284 -10.15 13.59 -13.48
C ASN A 284 -11.26 13.14 -12.51
N ILE A 285 -11.61 13.98 -11.57
CA ILE A 285 -12.72 13.76 -10.63
C ILE A 285 -13.51 15.06 -10.46
N THR A 286 -14.82 14.94 -10.31
CA THR A 286 -15.72 16.08 -10.12
C THR A 286 -16.43 15.95 -8.78
N CYS A 287 -16.41 17.03 -7.98
CA CYS A 287 -17.28 17.12 -6.81
C CYS A 287 -18.65 17.62 -7.25
N THR A 288 -19.66 16.76 -7.11
CA THR A 288 -21.04 17.03 -7.53
C THR A 288 -21.90 17.38 -6.31
N PRO A 289 -22.94 18.20 -6.48
CA PRO A 289 -23.91 18.50 -5.43
C PRO A 289 -24.58 17.24 -4.88
N GLY A 290 -24.88 17.23 -3.61
CA GLY A 290 -25.66 16.18 -2.96
C GLY A 290 -27.16 16.22 -3.31
N PRO A 291 -27.94 15.27 -2.80
CA PRO A 291 -29.40 15.26 -2.98
C PRO A 291 -30.05 16.44 -2.23
N LYS A 292 -31.03 17.07 -2.87
CA LYS A 292 -31.69 18.29 -2.34
C LYS A 292 -32.33 18.16 -0.94
N GLU A 293 -32.68 16.94 -0.52
CA GLU A 293 -33.37 16.67 0.75
C GLU A 293 -32.51 15.81 1.68
N ILE A 294 -31.20 15.97 1.65
CA ILE A 294 -30.26 15.14 2.42
C ILE A 294 -30.56 15.11 3.91
N ASP A 295 -31.04 16.23 4.49
CA ASP A 295 -31.36 16.30 5.90
C ASP A 295 -32.53 15.38 6.33
N LYS A 296 -33.35 14.93 5.37
CA LYS A 296 -34.48 14.02 5.60
C LYS A 296 -34.16 12.56 5.25
N MET A 297 -33.02 12.30 4.65
CA MET A 297 -32.65 10.94 4.22
C MET A 297 -32.12 10.14 5.40
N ASP A 298 -32.54 8.89 5.52
CA ASP A 298 -31.81 7.91 6.32
C ASP A 298 -30.58 7.40 5.55
N PHE A 299 -29.65 6.72 6.24
CA PHE A 299 -28.43 6.25 5.62
C PHE A 299 -28.70 5.25 4.50
N LYS A 300 -29.67 4.37 4.65
CA LYS A 300 -30.03 3.40 3.61
C LYS A 300 -30.41 4.07 2.28
N THR A 301 -31.31 5.07 2.36
CA THR A 301 -31.74 5.83 1.18
C THR A 301 -30.60 6.62 0.55
N PHE A 302 -29.73 7.19 1.39
CA PHE A 302 -28.56 7.91 0.94
C PHE A 302 -27.53 6.96 0.28
N ASP A 303 -27.27 5.81 0.88
CA ASP A 303 -26.35 4.80 0.33
C ASP A 303 -26.86 4.24 -1.01
N GLU A 304 -28.16 3.97 -1.13
CA GLU A 304 -28.79 3.62 -2.42
C GLU A 304 -28.66 4.73 -3.46
N TRP A 305 -28.67 6.00 -3.05
CA TRP A 305 -28.50 7.14 -3.97
C TRP A 305 -27.07 7.25 -4.45
N GLN A 306 -26.08 7.24 -3.55
CA GLN A 306 -24.66 7.38 -3.95
C GLN A 306 -24.19 6.19 -4.80
N ARG A 307 -24.64 4.96 -4.51
CA ARG A 307 -24.27 3.73 -5.21
C ARG A 307 -24.88 3.57 -6.61
N LYS A 308 -25.79 4.46 -7.03
CA LYS A 308 -26.27 4.50 -8.42
C LYS A 308 -25.21 4.89 -9.42
N LYS A 309 -24.16 5.56 -8.96
CA LYS A 309 -23.03 5.96 -9.79
C LYS A 309 -22.04 4.82 -9.90
N ASP A 310 -21.40 4.68 -11.06
CA ASP A 310 -20.45 3.61 -11.32
C ASP A 310 -19.09 3.87 -10.64
N CYS A 311 -18.65 5.13 -10.63
CA CYS A 311 -17.38 5.54 -10.03
C CYS A 311 -17.61 6.71 -9.06
N VAL A 312 -17.57 6.46 -7.75
CA VAL A 312 -17.89 7.49 -6.75
C VAL A 312 -17.20 7.22 -5.41
N LEU A 313 -16.78 8.30 -4.73
CA LEU A 313 -16.38 8.22 -3.32
C LEU A 313 -17.63 8.06 -2.45
N LEU A 314 -17.61 7.04 -1.59
CA LEU A 314 -18.72 6.70 -0.70
C LEU A 314 -18.53 7.34 0.68
N HIS A 315 -19.61 7.88 1.22
CA HIS A 315 -19.73 8.25 2.63
C HIS A 315 -20.36 7.10 3.42
N ASP A 316 -19.94 6.93 4.64
CA ASP A 316 -20.57 6.06 5.63
C ASP A 316 -21.69 6.78 6.43
N GLU A 317 -22.28 6.10 7.38
CA GLU A 317 -23.37 6.64 8.20
C GLU A 317 -22.90 7.84 9.06
N GLU A 318 -21.69 7.77 9.62
CA GLU A 318 -21.10 8.89 10.38
C GLU A 318 -20.87 10.10 9.48
N GLY A 319 -20.34 9.88 8.27
CA GLY A 319 -20.15 10.92 7.25
C GLY A 319 -21.45 11.61 6.88
N LEU A 320 -22.55 10.86 6.69
CA LEU A 320 -23.86 11.46 6.42
C LEU A 320 -24.35 12.36 7.56
N GLU A 321 -24.18 11.93 8.82
CA GLU A 321 -24.60 12.76 9.95
C GLU A 321 -23.77 14.04 10.08
N ILE A 322 -22.46 13.97 9.82
CA ILE A 322 -21.58 15.14 9.80
C ILE A 322 -22.00 16.12 8.69
N ILE A 323 -22.31 15.62 7.50
CA ILE A 323 -22.81 16.43 6.37
C ILE A 323 -24.12 17.14 6.74
N LYS A 324 -25.05 16.46 7.41
CA LYS A 324 -26.29 17.08 7.89
C LYS A 324 -26.04 18.17 8.95
N GLU A 325 -25.06 17.95 9.84
CA GLU A 325 -24.66 18.98 10.81
C GLU A 325 -24.08 20.20 10.12
N ASP A 326 -23.21 20.00 9.12
CA ASP A 326 -22.61 21.07 8.32
C ASP A 326 -23.66 21.85 7.53
N ASN A 327 -24.58 21.17 6.87
CA ASN A 327 -25.70 21.82 6.17
C ASN A 327 -26.53 22.73 7.09
N ARG A 328 -26.88 22.23 8.30
CA ARG A 328 -27.65 23.04 9.27
C ARG A 328 -26.84 24.25 9.75
N LEU A 329 -25.55 24.08 9.92
CA LEU A 329 -24.61 25.14 10.27
C LEU A 329 -24.56 26.21 9.18
N THR A 330 -24.35 25.81 7.92
CA THR A 330 -24.31 26.70 6.76
C THR A 330 -25.60 27.50 6.60
N LEU A 331 -26.78 26.85 6.71
CA LEU A 331 -28.09 27.52 6.69
C LEU A 331 -28.28 28.51 7.84
N THR A 332 -27.66 28.24 8.98
CA THR A 332 -27.75 29.14 10.18
C THR A 332 -26.84 30.36 9.98
N LEU A 333 -25.65 30.19 9.43
CA LEU A 333 -24.72 31.28 9.21
C LEU A 333 -25.10 32.15 8.02
N ASN A 334 -25.62 31.53 6.95
CA ASN A 334 -25.94 32.17 5.65
C ASN A 334 -27.37 31.82 5.21
N PRO A 335 -28.44 32.34 5.85
CA PRO A 335 -29.83 31.95 5.54
C PRO A 335 -30.28 32.25 4.10
N THR A 336 -29.56 33.09 3.40
CA THR A 336 -29.86 33.52 2.00
C THR A 336 -28.99 32.84 0.97
N GLU A 337 -28.00 32.08 1.38
CA GLU A 337 -27.11 31.36 0.48
C GLU A 337 -27.82 30.11 -0.03
N GLN A 338 -28.06 30.06 -1.35
CA GLN A 338 -28.54 28.82 -1.98
C GLN A 338 -27.37 27.85 -2.00
N GLN A 339 -27.58 26.61 -1.57
CA GLN A 339 -26.60 25.53 -1.73
C GLN A 339 -25.97 25.60 -3.13
N GLU A 340 -24.66 25.56 -3.20
CA GLU A 340 -23.95 25.50 -4.49
C GLU A 340 -24.51 24.36 -5.32
N THR A 341 -25.02 24.69 -6.50
CA THR A 341 -25.59 23.73 -7.45
C THR A 341 -24.62 23.41 -8.58
N LYS A 342 -23.36 23.84 -8.46
CA LYS A 342 -22.37 23.71 -9.52
C LYS A 342 -21.40 22.57 -9.18
N ASP A 343 -21.03 21.86 -10.24
CA ASP A 343 -19.94 20.92 -10.20
C ASP A 343 -18.62 21.65 -9.96
N ILE A 344 -17.82 21.15 -9.03
CA ILE A 344 -16.49 21.69 -8.70
C ILE A 344 -15.45 20.72 -9.23
N PRO A 345 -14.51 21.16 -10.09
CA PRO A 345 -13.38 20.34 -10.49
C PRO A 345 -12.56 19.95 -9.27
N ALA A 346 -12.26 18.67 -9.14
CA ALA A 346 -11.41 18.13 -8.10
C ALA A 346 -10.22 17.40 -8.73
N MET A 347 -9.33 16.88 -7.91
CA MET A 347 -8.15 16.19 -8.41
C MET A 347 -7.98 14.83 -7.74
N ILE A 348 -7.40 13.88 -8.49
CA ILE A 348 -7.09 12.54 -8.02
C ILE A 348 -5.66 12.15 -8.38
N ARG A 349 -5.02 11.35 -7.53
CA ARG A 349 -3.70 10.75 -7.72
C ARG A 349 -3.76 9.25 -7.47
N VAL A 350 -3.05 8.48 -8.27
CA VAL A 350 -2.76 7.07 -7.95
C VAL A 350 -1.71 6.99 -6.84
N ILE A 351 -2.02 6.27 -5.79
CA ILE A 351 -1.10 5.98 -4.67
C ILE A 351 -0.44 4.61 -4.86
N ASN A 352 -1.20 3.58 -5.23
CA ASN A 352 -0.66 2.26 -5.53
C ASN A 352 -0.95 1.90 -6.98
N ALA A 353 0.08 2.00 -7.82
CA ALA A 353 -0.06 1.79 -9.27
C ALA A 353 -0.46 0.35 -9.62
N GLU A 354 0.06 -0.65 -8.92
CA GLU A 354 -0.28 -2.05 -9.17
C GLU A 354 -1.76 -2.32 -8.91
N LYS A 355 -2.27 -1.94 -7.74
CA LYS A 355 -3.70 -2.11 -7.40
C LYS A 355 -4.64 -1.29 -8.28
N ALA A 356 -4.23 -0.09 -8.66
CA ALA A 356 -5.00 0.73 -9.59
C ALA A 356 -5.09 0.09 -10.99
N LEU A 357 -3.99 -0.47 -11.47
CA LEU A 357 -3.97 -1.22 -12.73
C LEU A 357 -4.72 -2.55 -12.63
N GLU A 358 -4.76 -3.21 -11.46
CA GLU A 358 -5.58 -4.41 -11.25
C GLU A 358 -7.07 -4.11 -11.41
N LEU A 359 -7.57 -2.99 -10.88
CA LEU A 359 -8.94 -2.56 -11.10
C LEU A 359 -9.23 -2.32 -12.59
N TYR A 360 -8.34 -1.61 -13.26
CA TYR A 360 -8.44 -1.36 -14.70
C TYR A 360 -8.42 -2.66 -15.51
N ALA A 361 -7.50 -3.57 -15.22
CA ALA A 361 -7.38 -4.85 -15.91
C ALA A 361 -8.64 -5.72 -15.74
N GLN A 362 -9.20 -5.80 -14.53
CA GLN A 362 -10.43 -6.54 -14.26
C GLN A 362 -11.63 -5.97 -15.02
N ARG A 363 -11.66 -4.64 -15.22
CA ARG A 363 -12.70 -3.96 -16.02
C ARG A 363 -12.54 -4.20 -17.52
N HIS A 364 -11.30 -4.41 -17.99
CA HIS A 364 -10.94 -4.58 -19.39
C HIS A 364 -10.21 -5.92 -19.63
N PRO A 365 -10.84 -7.08 -19.35
CA PRO A 365 -10.19 -8.38 -19.43
C PRO A 365 -9.75 -8.79 -20.83
N GLU A 366 -10.29 -8.14 -21.86
CA GLU A 366 -9.92 -8.33 -23.28
C GLU A 366 -8.59 -7.67 -23.64
N ARG A 367 -8.11 -6.70 -22.83
CA ARG A 367 -6.90 -5.94 -23.14
C ARG A 367 -5.63 -6.74 -22.80
N THR A 368 -4.63 -6.54 -23.63
CA THR A 368 -3.25 -6.99 -23.38
C THR A 368 -2.34 -5.81 -23.64
N GLU A 369 -1.72 -5.28 -22.60
CA GLU A 369 -0.97 -4.03 -22.67
C GLU A 369 0.26 -4.12 -21.75
N ASN A 370 1.32 -3.42 -22.13
CA ASN A 370 2.51 -3.25 -21.32
C ASN A 370 2.63 -1.78 -20.93
N ILE A 371 2.65 -1.51 -19.64
CA ILE A 371 2.70 -0.15 -19.08
C ILE A 371 3.98 0.01 -18.26
N ARG A 372 4.66 1.12 -18.45
CA ARG A 372 5.72 1.58 -17.56
C ARG A 372 5.21 2.79 -16.81
N VAL A 373 5.21 2.72 -15.48
CA VAL A 373 5.04 3.90 -14.62
C VAL A 373 6.40 4.45 -14.28
N TYR A 374 6.56 5.76 -14.33
CA TYR A 374 7.83 6.43 -14.04
C TYR A 374 7.58 7.82 -13.41
N ASP A 375 8.64 8.42 -12.87
CA ASP A 375 8.65 9.78 -12.30
C ASP A 375 7.78 9.97 -11.05
N ASP A 376 7.52 8.89 -10.30
CA ASP A 376 6.92 9.02 -8.97
C ASP A 376 8.04 9.16 -7.92
N SER A 377 8.36 10.40 -7.57
CA SER A 377 9.40 10.70 -6.56
C SER A 377 8.94 10.39 -5.14
N ASP A 378 7.62 10.44 -4.88
CA ASP A 378 7.05 10.26 -3.55
C ASP A 378 6.91 8.76 -3.21
N ILE A 379 6.64 7.93 -4.20
CA ILE A 379 6.46 6.49 -4.06
C ILE A 379 7.29 5.76 -5.14
N PRO A 380 8.62 5.63 -4.94
CA PRO A 380 9.49 4.99 -5.92
C PRO A 380 9.07 3.56 -6.29
N MET A 381 8.32 2.88 -5.42
CA MET A 381 7.78 1.54 -5.68
C MET A 381 6.82 1.49 -6.86
N ASN A 382 6.20 2.61 -7.23
CA ASN A 382 5.36 2.69 -8.43
C ASN A 382 6.16 2.71 -9.74
N ASN A 383 7.45 3.10 -9.70
CA ASN A 383 8.31 3.25 -10.89
C ASN A 383 8.78 1.89 -11.41
N THR A 384 7.96 1.23 -12.21
CA THR A 384 8.26 -0.11 -12.72
C THR A 384 7.45 -0.43 -13.98
N TYR A 385 7.57 -1.65 -14.52
CA TYR A 385 6.82 -2.15 -15.66
C TYR A 385 5.70 -3.07 -15.20
N PHE A 386 4.57 -2.98 -15.87
CA PHE A 386 3.40 -3.81 -15.64
C PHE A 386 2.94 -4.44 -16.95
N GLN A 387 2.66 -5.73 -16.93
CA GLN A 387 1.97 -6.40 -18.02
C GLN A 387 0.53 -6.66 -17.61
N ILE A 388 -0.41 -6.13 -18.41
CA ILE A 388 -1.84 -6.38 -18.28
C ILE A 388 -2.22 -7.48 -19.28
N LYS A 389 -2.85 -8.54 -18.81
CA LYS A 389 -3.32 -9.62 -19.67
C LYS A 389 -4.45 -10.41 -19.02
N ARG A 390 -5.57 -10.58 -19.74
CA ARG A 390 -6.72 -11.37 -19.30
C ARG A 390 -7.27 -10.97 -17.93
N GLY A 391 -7.34 -9.66 -17.65
CA GLY A 391 -7.84 -9.14 -16.40
C GLY A 391 -6.85 -9.20 -15.21
N HIS A 392 -5.61 -9.57 -15.46
CA HIS A 392 -4.56 -9.65 -14.43
C HIS A 392 -3.41 -8.68 -14.72
N VAL A 393 -2.72 -8.28 -13.66
CA VAL A 393 -1.52 -7.45 -13.72
C VAL A 393 -0.33 -8.25 -13.20
N VAL A 394 0.75 -8.20 -13.94
CA VAL A 394 2.04 -8.76 -13.50
C VAL A 394 3.08 -7.66 -13.49
N ARG A 395 3.64 -7.41 -12.34
CA ARG A 395 4.74 -6.47 -12.16
C ARG A 395 6.06 -7.10 -12.59
N THR A 396 6.91 -6.35 -13.30
CA THR A 396 8.24 -6.78 -13.69
C THR A 396 9.22 -5.61 -13.69
N ASN A 397 10.48 -5.89 -13.41
CA ASN A 397 11.54 -4.87 -13.49
C ASN A 397 12.22 -4.84 -14.87
N ARG A 398 11.80 -5.70 -15.81
CA ARG A 398 12.39 -5.79 -17.16
C ARG A 398 11.57 -4.96 -18.14
N PRO A 399 12.23 -4.23 -19.07
CA PRO A 399 11.53 -3.59 -20.17
C PRO A 399 10.72 -4.61 -20.97
N LEU A 400 9.47 -4.24 -21.26
CA LEU A 400 8.57 -5.04 -22.08
C LEU A 400 8.48 -4.43 -23.49
N PRO A 401 8.25 -5.23 -24.55
CA PRO A 401 8.04 -4.70 -25.89
C PRO A 401 6.75 -3.84 -25.94
N ASP A 402 6.70 -2.89 -26.84
CA ASP A 402 5.53 -2.01 -27.07
C ASP A 402 4.96 -1.40 -25.79
N THR A 403 5.85 -0.96 -24.89
CA THR A 403 5.48 -0.40 -23.59
C THR A 403 4.99 1.03 -23.72
N HIS A 404 3.80 1.31 -23.18
CA HIS A 404 3.27 2.64 -22.98
C HIS A 404 3.82 3.22 -21.67
N SER A 405 4.58 4.31 -21.75
CA SER A 405 5.18 4.95 -20.58
C SER A 405 4.28 6.09 -20.09
N LEU A 406 3.95 6.07 -18.79
CA LEU A 406 3.05 7.01 -18.13
C LEU A 406 3.72 7.54 -16.85
N THR A 407 3.63 8.83 -16.62
CA THR A 407 3.84 9.41 -15.28
C THR A 407 2.72 8.97 -14.35
N ILE A 408 2.89 9.17 -13.04
CA ILE A 408 1.86 8.80 -12.07
C ILE A 408 0.55 9.59 -12.27
N ALA A 409 0.61 10.84 -12.73
CA ALA A 409 -0.56 11.64 -13.07
C ALA A 409 -1.26 11.10 -14.33
N GLU A 410 -0.49 10.83 -15.39
CA GLU A 410 -1.02 10.26 -16.63
C GLU A 410 -1.63 8.86 -16.42
N LEU A 411 -1.15 8.11 -15.42
CA LEU A 411 -1.75 6.82 -15.06
C LEU A 411 -3.18 6.98 -14.55
N ALA A 412 -3.46 8.00 -13.75
CA ALA A 412 -4.83 8.29 -13.29
C ALA A 412 -5.73 8.65 -14.47
N ASP A 413 -5.25 9.52 -15.38
CA ASP A 413 -5.98 9.87 -16.61
C ASP A 413 -6.24 8.65 -17.48
N TYR A 414 -5.27 7.75 -17.58
CA TYR A 414 -5.38 6.53 -18.37
C TYR A 414 -6.44 5.56 -17.80
N ILE A 415 -6.48 5.38 -16.48
CA ILE A 415 -7.42 4.48 -15.81
C ILE A 415 -8.86 5.00 -15.95
N PHE A 416 -9.07 6.29 -15.74
CA PHE A 416 -10.41 6.90 -15.68
C PHE A 416 -10.84 7.61 -16.98
N LYS A 417 -10.12 7.43 -18.09
CA LYS A 417 -10.36 8.17 -19.35
C LYS A 417 -11.77 8.01 -19.92
N ASP A 418 -12.39 6.86 -19.68
CA ASP A 418 -13.72 6.51 -20.18
C ASP A 418 -14.79 6.56 -19.07
N ASP A 419 -14.41 6.96 -17.86
CA ASP A 419 -15.24 6.95 -16.66
C ASP A 419 -15.54 8.37 -16.16
N SER A 420 -16.74 8.58 -15.62
CA SER A 420 -17.08 9.78 -14.86
C SER A 420 -16.86 9.49 -13.39
N LEU A 421 -15.72 9.92 -12.87
CA LEU A 421 -15.39 9.76 -11.47
C LEU A 421 -15.93 10.94 -10.65
N GLU A 422 -16.69 10.64 -9.61
CA GLU A 422 -17.37 11.64 -8.81
C GLU A 422 -17.04 11.52 -7.32
N MET A 423 -17.11 12.64 -6.64
CA MET A 423 -17.26 12.75 -5.21
C MET A 423 -18.41 13.72 -4.91
N ASN A 424 -18.90 13.74 -3.71
CA ASN A 424 -19.97 14.65 -3.34
C ASN A 424 -19.87 15.02 -1.86
N LEU A 425 -20.41 16.19 -1.52
CA LEU A 425 -20.61 16.61 -0.13
C LEU A 425 -19.32 16.55 0.73
N MET A 426 -18.18 16.86 0.11
CA MET A 426 -16.93 16.94 0.85
C MET A 426 -16.95 18.19 1.74
N LEU A 427 -16.50 18.04 2.97
CA LEU A 427 -16.32 19.16 3.90
C LEU A 427 -15.05 19.93 3.49
N ASN A 428 -15.23 21.10 2.94
CA ASN A 428 -14.16 22.00 2.46
C ASN A 428 -14.25 23.36 3.10
#